data_e9c1a434a9ec7b393881a0a101390493
#
_entry.id   e9c1a434a9ec7b393881a0a101390493
#
_cell.length_a   1.000
_cell.length_b   1.000
_cell.length_c   1.000
_cell.angle_alpha   90.00
_cell.angle_beta   90.00
_cell.angle_gamma   90.00
#
_symmetry.space_group_name_H-M   'P 1'
#
loop_
_entity.id
_entity.type
_entity.pdbx_description
1 polymer ?
#
loop_
_entity_poly.entity_id
_entity_poly.type
_entity_poly.pdbx_seq_one_letter_code
_entity_poly.pdbx_strand_id
1 'polypeptide(L)'
;YNSKFDYRNRSLLITAVVALFGGAVTYFVSGQALKPLGEFSETVEKVQAQDLTDYTIEENKILELDRLRTSYNKMLLRLSKSFEMQRQFTGNAAHELRTPLALIQAQLDLYHTMDYSKSGEAAEETIQMVTEQNERLSKLVSTLLDMSELQTVARNDKIELHGLIEEVLTDLEPLAQEKNVELIQKSQSMRDEKEESEAEDLVLTGSDILIYRMLYNLIENAIKYNHTDGSVTVSAERKKNEVVLTVADTGNGIDETFREQIFEPFFRVDKSRSRELGGVGLGLAMVRDIVREHGGKIEVYGNEQGGMTFEVRMSIEGNIKSGLF
;
A
#
# COMPACT_ATOMS: atom_id res chain seq x y z
N TYR A 1 -1.46 -45.06 -78.06
CA TYR A 1 -2.37 -44.08 -77.44
C TYR A 1 -2.79 -44.45 -75.99
N ASN A 2 -2.95 -45.71 -75.66
CA ASN A 2 -3.41 -46.21 -74.36
C ASN A 2 -2.40 -46.02 -73.22
N SER A 3 -1.07 -46.05 -73.42
CA SER A 3 -0.08 -46.01 -72.41
C SER A 3 0.04 -44.59 -71.75
N LYS A 4 -0.22 -43.51 -72.51
CA LYS A 4 -0.19 -42.12 -71.97
C LYS A 4 -1.45 -41.86 -71.13
N PHE A 5 -2.56 -42.49 -71.39
CA PHE A 5 -3.80 -42.35 -70.64
C PHE A 5 -3.68 -43.07 -69.27
N ASP A 6 -3.05 -44.23 -69.24
CA ASP A 6 -2.77 -44.97 -68.00
C ASP A 6 -1.79 -44.27 -67.09
N TYR A 7 -0.73 -43.66 -67.64
CA TYR A 7 0.23 -42.88 -66.86
C TYR A 7 -0.41 -41.66 -66.19
N ARG A 8 -1.24 -40.92 -66.89
CA ARG A 8 -1.96 -39.76 -66.39
C ARG A 8 -2.90 -40.12 -65.26
N ASN A 9 -3.64 -41.19 -65.38
CA ASN A 9 -4.59 -41.63 -64.35
C ASN A 9 -3.87 -42.17 -63.10
N ARG A 10 -2.76 -42.89 -63.27
CA ARG A 10 -1.92 -43.33 -62.14
C ARG A 10 -1.29 -42.19 -61.45
N SER A 11 -0.78 -41.15 -62.13
CA SER A 11 -0.24 -39.94 -61.55
C SER A 11 -1.30 -39.18 -60.77
N LEU A 12 -2.51 -39.00 -61.30
CA LEU A 12 -3.61 -38.34 -60.60
C LEU A 12 -4.04 -39.10 -59.33
N LEU A 13 -4.06 -40.44 -59.42
CA LEU A 13 -4.43 -41.28 -58.29
C LEU A 13 -3.38 -41.21 -57.14
N ILE A 14 -2.10 -41.24 -57.50
CA ILE A 14 -1.00 -41.04 -56.49
C ILE A 14 -1.08 -39.68 -55.88
N THR A 15 -1.28 -38.60 -56.66
CA THR A 15 -1.41 -37.23 -56.13
C THR A 15 -2.61 -37.11 -55.20
N ALA A 16 -3.76 -37.70 -55.56
CA ALA A 16 -4.94 -37.72 -54.70
C ALA A 16 -4.70 -38.45 -53.37
N VAL A 17 -4.02 -39.59 -53.37
CA VAL A 17 -3.69 -40.38 -52.20
C VAL A 17 -2.71 -39.58 -51.29
N VAL A 18 -1.67 -38.97 -51.86
CA VAL A 18 -0.71 -38.15 -51.12
C VAL A 18 -1.41 -36.94 -50.51
N ALA A 19 -2.30 -36.27 -51.24
CA ALA A 19 -3.05 -35.12 -50.73
C ALA A 19 -3.99 -35.52 -49.57
N LEU A 20 -4.70 -36.64 -49.70
CA LEU A 20 -5.58 -37.15 -48.64
C LEU A 20 -4.78 -37.57 -47.39
N PHE A 21 -3.67 -38.26 -47.59
CA PHE A 21 -2.79 -38.64 -46.47
C PHE A 21 -2.17 -37.44 -45.78
N GLY A 22 -1.64 -36.50 -46.56
CA GLY A 22 -1.12 -35.23 -46.03
C GLY A 22 -2.17 -34.42 -45.25
N GLY A 23 -3.39 -34.34 -45.77
CA GLY A 23 -4.51 -33.70 -45.09
C GLY A 23 -4.88 -34.39 -43.77
N ALA A 24 -4.93 -35.73 -43.77
CA ALA A 24 -5.22 -36.49 -42.56
C ALA A 24 -4.13 -36.31 -41.48
N VAL A 25 -2.85 -36.36 -41.87
CA VAL A 25 -1.71 -36.12 -40.97
C VAL A 25 -1.77 -34.71 -40.41
N THR A 26 -1.99 -33.71 -41.27
CA THR A 26 -2.10 -32.30 -40.85
C THR A 26 -3.25 -32.09 -39.85
N TYR A 27 -4.41 -32.66 -40.13
CA TYR A 27 -5.58 -32.60 -39.25
C TYR A 27 -5.30 -33.21 -37.87
N PHE A 28 -4.67 -34.40 -37.86
CA PHE A 28 -4.35 -35.10 -36.63
C PHE A 28 -3.29 -34.34 -35.79
N VAL A 29 -2.20 -33.89 -36.43
CA VAL A 29 -1.11 -33.13 -35.77
C VAL A 29 -1.61 -31.80 -35.27
N SER A 30 -2.41 -31.08 -36.09
CA SER A 30 -2.98 -29.78 -35.68
C SER A 30 -3.93 -29.93 -34.50
N GLY A 31 -4.79 -30.95 -34.50
CA GLY A 31 -5.71 -31.23 -33.39
C GLY A 31 -4.97 -31.54 -32.08
N GLN A 32 -3.88 -32.31 -32.16
CA GLN A 32 -3.09 -32.68 -31.00
C GLN A 32 -2.22 -31.50 -30.50
N ALA A 33 -1.73 -30.66 -31.39
CA ALA A 33 -0.95 -29.47 -31.06
C ALA A 33 -1.81 -28.37 -30.41
N LEU A 34 -3.10 -28.26 -30.77
CA LEU A 34 -4.02 -27.26 -30.23
C LEU A 34 -4.75 -27.71 -28.94
N LYS A 35 -4.74 -29.01 -28.62
CA LYS A 35 -5.41 -29.53 -27.42
C LYS A 35 -4.98 -28.82 -26.11
N PRO A 36 -3.67 -28.59 -25.85
CA PRO A 36 -3.24 -27.90 -24.64
C PRO A 36 -3.75 -26.46 -24.53
N LEU A 37 -3.97 -25.78 -25.66
CA LEU A 37 -4.53 -24.43 -25.70
C LEU A 37 -6.02 -24.45 -25.31
N GLY A 38 -6.77 -25.47 -25.71
CA GLY A 38 -8.16 -25.68 -25.29
C GLY A 38 -8.27 -25.91 -23.77
N GLU A 39 -7.43 -26.77 -23.22
CA GLU A 39 -7.37 -27.04 -21.78
C GLU A 39 -6.97 -25.79 -20.97
N PHE A 40 -6.03 -24.99 -21.50
CA PHE A 40 -5.67 -23.70 -20.93
C PHE A 40 -6.87 -22.74 -20.91
N SER A 41 -7.57 -22.58 -22.03
CA SER A 41 -8.74 -21.70 -22.14
C SER A 41 -9.86 -22.11 -21.18
N GLU A 42 -10.13 -23.40 -21.05
CA GLU A 42 -11.14 -23.92 -20.13
C GLU A 42 -10.77 -23.69 -18.66
N THR A 43 -9.49 -23.81 -18.31
CA THR A 43 -9.00 -23.51 -16.96
C THR A 43 -9.14 -22.03 -16.63
N VAL A 44 -8.79 -21.14 -17.58
CA VAL A 44 -8.93 -19.69 -17.42
C VAL A 44 -10.39 -19.28 -17.21
N GLU A 45 -11.32 -19.89 -17.94
CA GLU A 45 -12.76 -19.59 -17.86
C GLU A 45 -13.38 -19.99 -16.50
N LYS A 46 -12.84 -21.04 -15.86
CA LYS A 46 -13.32 -21.55 -14.57
C LYS A 46 -12.83 -20.77 -13.36
N VAL A 47 -11.87 -19.85 -13.53
CA VAL A 47 -11.28 -19.10 -12.43
C VAL A 47 -12.32 -18.25 -11.71
N GLN A 48 -12.46 -18.47 -10.39
CA GLN A 48 -13.29 -17.67 -9.51
C GLN A 48 -12.41 -17.00 -8.43
N ALA A 49 -12.85 -15.84 -7.95
CA ALA A 49 -12.09 -15.08 -6.97
C ALA A 49 -11.85 -15.79 -5.62
N GLN A 50 -12.63 -16.84 -5.34
CA GLN A 50 -12.56 -17.60 -4.09
C GLN A 50 -11.51 -18.73 -4.13
N ASP A 51 -11.18 -19.27 -5.33
CA ASP A 51 -10.37 -20.49 -5.47
C ASP A 51 -9.18 -20.28 -6.44
N LEU A 52 -8.60 -19.09 -6.45
CA LEU A 52 -7.54 -18.70 -7.41
C LEU A 52 -6.31 -19.61 -7.40
N THR A 53 -6.00 -20.26 -6.28
CA THR A 53 -4.87 -21.18 -6.15
C THR A 53 -5.12 -22.55 -6.73
N ASP A 54 -6.37 -22.97 -6.84
CA ASP A 54 -6.76 -24.30 -7.33
C ASP A 54 -6.72 -24.40 -8.86
N TYR A 55 -6.64 -23.25 -9.55
CA TYR A 55 -6.61 -23.16 -11.02
C TYR A 55 -5.20 -22.90 -11.57
N THR A 56 -4.15 -23.29 -10.86
CA THR A 56 -2.80 -23.25 -11.38
C THR A 56 -2.61 -24.30 -12.47
N ILE A 57 -1.97 -23.91 -13.57
CA ILE A 57 -1.73 -24.78 -14.71
C ILE A 57 -0.40 -25.51 -14.51
N GLU A 58 -0.39 -26.83 -14.71
CA GLU A 58 0.78 -27.68 -14.60
C GLU A 58 1.79 -27.45 -15.75
N GLU A 59 3.02 -27.97 -15.60
CA GLU A 59 4.07 -27.83 -16.61
C GLU A 59 3.68 -28.37 -17.99
N ASN A 60 4.02 -27.64 -19.03
CA ASN A 60 3.81 -28.04 -20.42
C ASN A 60 5.15 -28.18 -21.15
N LYS A 61 5.24 -29.18 -22.05
CA LYS A 61 6.46 -29.46 -22.83
C LYS A 61 6.69 -28.46 -23.97
N ILE A 62 5.70 -27.64 -24.30
CA ILE A 62 5.80 -26.64 -25.37
C ILE A 62 6.26 -25.32 -24.73
N LEU A 63 7.42 -24.80 -25.13
CA LEU A 63 8.10 -23.65 -24.53
C LEU A 63 7.24 -22.39 -24.50
N GLU A 64 6.49 -22.12 -25.59
CA GLU A 64 5.63 -20.93 -25.69
C GLU A 64 4.44 -21.02 -24.74
N LEU A 65 3.86 -22.20 -24.57
CA LEU A 65 2.76 -22.44 -23.63
C LEU A 65 3.28 -22.41 -22.18
N ASP A 66 4.49 -22.85 -21.93
CA ASP A 66 5.09 -22.81 -20.61
C ASP A 66 5.38 -21.37 -20.13
N ARG A 67 5.79 -20.50 -21.05
CA ARG A 67 5.92 -19.05 -20.76
C ARG A 67 4.57 -18.42 -20.43
N LEU A 68 3.53 -18.74 -21.19
CA LEU A 68 2.17 -18.26 -20.96
C LEU A 68 1.65 -18.76 -19.60
N ARG A 69 1.82 -20.04 -19.31
CA ARG A 69 1.52 -20.67 -18.02
C ARG A 69 2.20 -19.95 -16.85
N THR A 70 3.50 -19.71 -16.97
CA THR A 70 4.28 -19.03 -15.93
C THR A 70 3.74 -17.62 -15.67
N SER A 71 3.43 -16.88 -16.72
CA SER A 71 2.87 -15.52 -16.60
C SER A 71 1.48 -15.54 -15.98
N TYR A 72 0.63 -16.49 -16.39
CA TYR A 72 -0.71 -16.68 -15.85
C TYR A 72 -0.68 -17.08 -14.36
N ASN A 73 0.10 -18.09 -13.98
CA ASN A 73 0.22 -18.52 -12.58
C ASN A 73 0.77 -17.38 -11.70
N LYS A 74 1.72 -16.58 -12.21
CA LYS A 74 2.21 -15.39 -11.53
C LYS A 74 1.14 -14.32 -11.36
N MET A 75 0.27 -14.15 -12.35
CA MET A 75 -0.89 -13.25 -12.25
C MET A 75 -1.89 -13.74 -11.19
N LEU A 76 -2.24 -15.04 -11.22
CA LEU A 76 -3.13 -15.64 -10.22
C LEU A 76 -2.59 -15.48 -8.80
N LEU A 77 -1.29 -15.73 -8.59
CA LEU A 77 -0.65 -15.53 -7.29
C LEU A 77 -0.76 -14.08 -6.80
N ARG A 78 -0.56 -13.12 -7.71
CA ARG A 78 -0.72 -11.68 -7.37
C ARG A 78 -2.17 -11.34 -7.02
N LEU A 79 -3.13 -11.85 -7.78
CA LEU A 79 -4.57 -11.67 -7.52
C LEU A 79 -4.97 -12.30 -6.19
N SER A 80 -4.59 -13.55 -5.94
CA SER A 80 -4.85 -14.24 -4.67
C SER A 80 -4.31 -13.44 -3.48
N LYS A 81 -3.07 -12.99 -3.55
CA LYS A 81 -2.47 -12.14 -2.52
C LYS A 81 -3.22 -10.81 -2.33
N SER A 82 -3.68 -10.20 -3.43
CA SER A 82 -4.44 -8.94 -3.37
C SER A 82 -5.81 -9.14 -2.71
N PHE A 83 -6.53 -10.21 -3.06
CA PHE A 83 -7.81 -10.54 -2.43
C PHE A 83 -7.66 -10.90 -0.94
N GLU A 84 -6.62 -11.65 -0.59
CA GLU A 84 -6.34 -11.98 0.82
C GLU A 84 -6.07 -10.71 1.64
N MET A 85 -5.24 -9.80 1.14
CA MET A 85 -4.99 -8.50 1.78
C MET A 85 -6.28 -7.68 1.92
N GLN A 86 -7.12 -7.65 0.87
CA GLN A 86 -8.40 -6.94 0.90
C GLN A 86 -9.37 -7.55 1.93
N ARG A 87 -9.46 -8.89 1.98
CA ARG A 87 -10.29 -9.60 2.95
C ARG A 87 -9.84 -9.34 4.37
N GLN A 88 -8.54 -9.41 4.62
CA GLN A 88 -7.94 -9.12 5.92
C GLN A 88 -8.17 -7.66 6.32
N PHE A 89 -7.98 -6.72 5.40
CA PHE A 89 -8.25 -5.30 5.61
C PHE A 89 -9.72 -5.07 6.02
N THR A 90 -10.67 -5.61 5.26
CA THR A 90 -12.10 -5.46 5.56
C THR A 90 -12.48 -6.11 6.89
N GLY A 91 -11.94 -7.28 7.18
CA GLY A 91 -12.14 -7.98 8.46
C GLY A 91 -11.62 -7.18 9.66
N ASN A 92 -10.41 -6.65 9.54
CA ASN A 92 -9.79 -5.84 10.58
C ASN A 92 -10.54 -4.51 10.78
N ALA A 93 -10.93 -3.84 9.68
CA ALA A 93 -11.75 -2.61 9.75
C ALA A 93 -13.07 -2.87 10.49
N ALA A 94 -13.78 -3.95 10.17
CA ALA A 94 -15.02 -4.31 10.85
C ALA A 94 -14.80 -4.58 12.35
N HIS A 95 -13.67 -5.19 12.73
CA HIS A 95 -13.33 -5.42 14.14
C HIS A 95 -13.00 -4.12 14.88
N GLU A 96 -12.21 -3.24 14.27
CA GLU A 96 -11.82 -1.94 14.87
C GLU A 96 -13.00 -0.97 14.96
N LEU A 97 -14.02 -1.09 14.09
CA LEU A 97 -15.29 -0.34 14.20
C LEU A 97 -16.21 -0.91 15.27
N ARG A 98 -16.31 -2.23 15.41
CA ARG A 98 -17.22 -2.90 16.35
C ARG A 98 -16.87 -2.60 17.81
N THR A 99 -15.59 -2.55 18.15
CA THR A 99 -15.11 -2.35 19.52
C THR A 99 -15.59 -1.02 20.13
N PRO A 100 -15.35 0.17 19.53
CA PRO A 100 -15.82 1.44 20.07
C PRO A 100 -17.36 1.52 20.07
N LEU A 101 -18.05 0.96 19.08
CA LEU A 101 -19.51 0.91 19.06
C LEU A 101 -20.07 0.11 20.24
N ALA A 102 -19.47 -1.05 20.54
CA ALA A 102 -19.86 -1.87 21.68
C ALA A 102 -19.60 -1.16 23.02
N LEU A 103 -18.52 -0.38 23.12
CA LEU A 103 -18.21 0.41 24.31
C LEU A 103 -19.23 1.57 24.47
N ILE A 104 -19.56 2.28 23.41
CA ILE A 104 -20.62 3.33 23.43
C ILE A 104 -21.93 2.72 23.91
N GLN A 105 -22.34 1.58 23.31
CA GLN A 105 -23.58 0.92 23.68
C GLN A 105 -23.59 0.50 25.15
N ALA A 106 -22.50 -0.11 25.63
CA ALA A 106 -22.40 -0.55 27.03
C ALA A 106 -22.48 0.64 28.02
N GLN A 107 -21.87 1.79 27.67
CA GLN A 107 -21.93 3.00 28.50
C GLN A 107 -23.34 3.60 28.53
N LEU A 108 -24.04 3.62 27.39
CA LEU A 108 -25.41 4.08 27.32
C LEU A 108 -26.35 3.14 28.10
N ASP A 109 -26.17 1.82 27.99
CA ASP A 109 -26.96 0.84 28.74
C ASP A 109 -26.74 0.99 30.25
N LEU A 110 -25.49 1.18 30.68
CA LEU A 110 -25.13 1.45 32.07
C LEU A 110 -25.81 2.74 32.55
N TYR A 111 -25.73 3.82 31.79
CA TYR A 111 -26.37 5.09 32.09
C TYR A 111 -27.89 4.95 32.24
N HIS A 112 -28.56 4.17 31.40
CA HIS A 112 -29.99 3.89 31.49
C HIS A 112 -30.40 3.03 32.69
N THR A 113 -29.50 2.25 33.25
CA THR A 113 -29.77 1.41 34.44
C THR A 113 -29.47 2.10 35.75
N MET A 114 -28.75 3.22 35.74
CA MET A 114 -28.46 4.02 36.93
C MET A 114 -29.66 4.88 37.35
N ASP A 115 -29.89 4.91 38.67
CA ASP A 115 -30.94 5.74 39.25
C ASP A 115 -30.56 7.22 39.17
N TYR A 116 -31.23 7.99 38.31
CA TYR A 116 -30.95 9.39 37.94
C TYR A 116 -30.91 10.37 39.11
N SER A 117 -31.24 9.93 40.32
CA SER A 117 -31.35 10.83 41.49
C SER A 117 -29.98 11.19 42.13
N LYS A 118 -28.86 10.63 41.66
CA LYS A 118 -27.60 10.69 42.41
C LYS A 118 -26.37 11.19 41.71
N SER A 119 -26.32 11.49 40.38
CA SER A 119 -25.00 11.90 39.85
C SER A 119 -25.00 12.66 38.54
N GLY A 120 -24.87 13.97 38.60
CA GLY A 120 -24.37 14.80 37.51
C GLY A 120 -22.97 14.32 37.05
N GLU A 121 -22.16 13.86 37.97
CA GLU A 121 -20.80 13.34 37.76
C GLU A 121 -20.74 12.08 36.86
N ALA A 122 -21.59 11.08 37.13
CA ALA A 122 -21.67 9.86 36.31
C ALA A 122 -22.21 10.12 34.89
N ALA A 123 -23.06 11.13 34.73
CA ALA A 123 -23.51 11.57 33.41
C ALA A 123 -22.34 12.20 32.61
N GLU A 124 -21.55 13.01 33.27
CA GLU A 124 -20.40 13.69 32.65
C GLU A 124 -19.31 12.69 32.23
N GLU A 125 -18.97 11.69 33.07
CA GLU A 125 -18.07 10.59 32.72
C GLU A 125 -18.58 9.78 31.52
N THR A 126 -19.89 9.47 31.47
CA THR A 126 -20.48 8.74 30.35
C THR A 126 -20.40 9.54 29.05
N ILE A 127 -20.73 10.84 29.09
CA ILE A 127 -20.65 11.73 27.94
C ILE A 127 -19.21 11.83 27.44
N GLN A 128 -18.25 12.02 28.35
CA GLN A 128 -16.83 12.10 27.99
C GLN A 128 -16.38 10.82 27.29
N MET A 129 -16.69 9.63 27.85
CA MET A 129 -16.29 8.35 27.30
C MET A 129 -16.94 8.08 25.91
N VAL A 130 -18.22 8.43 25.74
CA VAL A 130 -18.92 8.34 24.46
C VAL A 130 -18.29 9.28 23.43
N THR A 131 -17.92 10.49 23.85
CA THR A 131 -17.28 11.49 22.98
C THR A 131 -15.91 10.98 22.49
N GLU A 132 -15.07 10.47 23.39
CA GLU A 132 -13.77 9.88 23.05
C GLU A 132 -13.90 8.70 22.06
N GLN A 133 -14.88 7.81 22.26
CA GLN A 133 -15.11 6.70 21.33
C GLN A 133 -15.63 7.18 19.97
N ASN A 134 -16.47 8.22 19.95
CA ASN A 134 -16.98 8.82 18.71
C ASN A 134 -15.88 9.51 17.91
N GLU A 135 -14.98 10.25 18.56
CA GLU A 135 -13.80 10.86 17.92
C GLU A 135 -12.89 9.79 17.30
N ARG A 136 -12.66 8.71 18.05
CA ARG A 136 -11.87 7.57 17.56
C ARG A 136 -12.51 6.91 16.34
N LEU A 137 -13.83 6.71 16.34
CA LEU A 137 -14.59 6.21 15.20
C LEU A 137 -14.46 7.14 14.00
N SER A 138 -14.66 8.44 14.21
CA SER A 138 -14.57 9.45 13.16
C SER A 138 -13.18 9.45 12.52
N LYS A 139 -12.11 9.40 13.32
CA LYS A 139 -10.73 9.30 12.83
C LYS A 139 -10.50 8.01 12.03
N LEU A 140 -11.02 6.86 12.49
CA LEU A 140 -10.92 5.61 11.78
C LEU A 140 -11.63 5.65 10.43
N VAL A 141 -12.88 6.13 10.39
CA VAL A 141 -13.67 6.24 9.15
C VAL A 141 -13.01 7.19 8.16
N SER A 142 -12.55 8.37 8.62
CA SER A 142 -11.81 9.31 7.77
C SER A 142 -10.56 8.66 7.17
N THR A 143 -9.75 7.95 7.97
CA THR A 143 -8.55 7.27 7.49
C THR A 143 -8.86 6.18 6.46
N LEU A 144 -9.96 5.42 6.64
CA LEU A 144 -10.40 4.41 5.68
C LEU A 144 -10.86 5.03 4.35
N LEU A 145 -11.59 6.15 4.40
CA LEU A 145 -11.99 6.89 3.21
C LEU A 145 -10.77 7.45 2.48
N ASP A 146 -9.85 8.06 3.21
CA ASP A 146 -8.60 8.57 2.66
C ASP A 146 -7.79 7.49 1.93
N MET A 147 -7.67 6.30 2.52
CA MET A 147 -7.00 5.15 1.87
C MET A 147 -7.74 4.67 0.61
N SER A 148 -9.07 4.74 0.60
CA SER A 148 -9.89 4.39 -0.56
C SER A 148 -9.70 5.35 -1.74
N GLU A 149 -9.48 6.63 -1.46
CA GLU A 149 -9.38 7.70 -2.45
C GLU A 149 -7.96 7.95 -2.97
N LEU A 150 -6.93 7.37 -2.35
CA LEU A 150 -5.51 7.58 -2.71
C LEU A 150 -5.23 7.47 -4.21
N GLN A 151 -5.90 6.55 -4.91
CA GLN A 151 -5.67 6.30 -6.34
C GLN A 151 -6.31 7.35 -7.25
N THR A 152 -7.33 8.06 -6.78
CA THR A 152 -8.13 9.02 -7.57
C THR A 152 -7.62 10.46 -7.48
N VAL A 153 -6.80 10.76 -6.47
CA VAL A 153 -6.27 12.12 -6.24
C VAL A 153 -5.24 12.48 -7.31
N ALA A 154 -5.39 13.68 -7.91
CA ALA A 154 -4.44 14.22 -8.87
C ALA A 154 -3.08 14.49 -8.21
N ARG A 155 -1.98 14.33 -8.97
CA ARG A 155 -0.59 14.44 -8.48
C ARG A 155 0.20 15.38 -9.35
N ASN A 156 -0.35 16.56 -9.64
CA ASN A 156 0.22 17.53 -10.57
C ASN A 156 0.62 18.84 -9.88
N ASP A 157 0.51 18.90 -8.55
CA ASP A 157 0.84 20.09 -7.78
C ASP A 157 2.36 20.26 -7.71
N LYS A 158 2.82 21.51 -7.68
CA LYS A 158 4.19 21.85 -7.36
C LYS A 158 4.27 22.22 -5.89
N ILE A 159 4.91 21.36 -5.12
CA ILE A 159 4.94 21.39 -3.67
C ILE A 159 6.29 21.93 -3.22
N GLU A 160 6.30 23.07 -2.54
CA GLU A 160 7.47 23.59 -1.86
C GLU A 160 7.59 22.87 -0.51
N LEU A 161 8.62 22.00 -0.40
CA LEU A 161 8.70 21.05 0.73
C LEU A 161 9.07 21.68 2.07
N HIS A 162 9.85 22.77 2.08
CA HIS A 162 10.24 23.40 3.34
C HIS A 162 9.03 24.06 4.01
N GLY A 163 8.21 24.78 3.26
CA GLY A 163 6.98 25.38 3.76
C GLY A 163 5.95 24.34 4.18
N LEU A 164 5.80 23.24 3.42
CA LEU A 164 4.90 22.15 3.80
C LEU A 164 5.34 21.45 5.09
N ILE A 165 6.65 21.24 5.29
CA ILE A 165 7.19 20.68 6.54
C ILE A 165 6.91 21.64 7.69
N GLU A 166 7.14 22.95 7.52
CA GLU A 166 6.87 23.97 8.54
C GLU A 166 5.38 24.00 8.94
N GLU A 167 4.47 23.91 7.95
CA GLU A 167 3.03 23.81 8.18
C GLU A 167 2.68 22.58 9.04
N VAL A 168 3.18 21.40 8.69
CA VAL A 168 2.92 20.16 9.44
C VAL A 168 3.51 20.22 10.85
N LEU A 169 4.71 20.78 11.02
CA LEU A 169 5.32 20.95 12.34
C LEU A 169 4.50 21.91 13.20
N THR A 170 3.99 23.00 12.63
CA THR A 170 3.12 23.96 13.32
C THR A 170 1.82 23.32 13.79
N ASP A 171 1.18 22.51 12.94
CA ASP A 171 -0.06 21.80 13.29
C ASP A 171 0.15 20.73 14.38
N LEU A 172 1.34 20.14 14.47
CA LEU A 172 1.68 19.13 15.46
C LEU A 172 2.34 19.68 16.73
N GLU A 173 2.65 20.98 16.76
CA GLU A 173 3.27 21.65 17.93
C GLU A 173 2.48 21.45 19.23
N PRO A 174 1.11 21.57 19.27
CA PRO A 174 0.35 21.30 20.49
C PRO A 174 0.55 19.87 21.04
N LEU A 175 0.60 18.87 20.13
CA LEU A 175 0.81 17.47 20.51
C LEU A 175 2.24 17.26 21.03
N ALA A 176 3.22 17.91 20.42
CA ALA A 176 4.62 17.84 20.84
C ALA A 176 4.82 18.47 22.22
N GLN A 177 4.19 19.62 22.46
CA GLN A 177 4.21 20.29 23.78
C GLN A 177 3.56 19.43 24.88
N GLU A 178 2.40 18.81 24.61
CA GLU A 178 1.74 17.88 25.54
C GLU A 178 2.66 16.72 25.93
N LYS A 179 3.45 16.22 25.00
CA LYS A 179 4.38 15.11 25.19
C LYS A 179 5.78 15.54 25.66
N ASN A 180 6.04 16.86 25.73
CA ASN A 180 7.35 17.44 25.98
C ASN A 180 8.41 16.89 24.99
N VAL A 181 8.12 16.97 23.69
CA VAL A 181 8.99 16.53 22.59
C VAL A 181 9.37 17.75 21.76
N GLU A 182 10.65 17.91 21.47
CA GLU A 182 11.17 19.02 20.65
C GLU A 182 11.00 18.69 19.16
N LEU A 183 10.44 19.64 18.38
CA LEU A 183 10.34 19.54 16.91
C LEU A 183 11.45 20.35 16.26
N ILE A 184 12.25 19.70 15.40
CA ILE A 184 13.41 20.32 14.76
C ILE A 184 13.30 20.17 13.25
N GLN A 185 13.20 21.28 12.52
CA GLN A 185 13.39 21.28 11.08
C GLN A 185 14.86 21.56 10.76
N LYS A 186 15.54 20.59 10.13
CA LYS A 186 16.90 20.82 9.62
C LYS A 186 16.85 21.44 8.24
N SER A 187 17.29 22.68 8.12
CA SER A 187 17.57 23.31 6.82
C SER A 187 18.97 22.94 6.34
N GLN A 188 19.16 22.83 5.03
CA GLN A 188 20.45 22.46 4.38
C GLN A 188 21.60 23.46 4.59
N SER A 189 21.41 24.55 5.32
CA SER A 189 22.39 25.65 5.46
C SER A 189 23.66 25.35 6.28
N MET A 190 23.96 24.07 6.62
CA MET A 190 25.22 23.68 7.24
C MET A 190 26.08 22.79 6.34
N ARG A 191 26.31 23.19 5.10
CA ARG A 191 27.48 22.73 4.32
C ARG A 191 28.33 23.92 3.96
N ASP A 192 29.59 23.85 4.41
CA ASP A 192 30.77 24.69 4.07
C ASP A 192 30.51 26.01 3.33
N GLU A 193 30.93 27.11 3.96
CA GLU A 193 30.91 28.53 3.54
C GLU A 193 31.50 28.84 2.16
N LYS A 194 31.47 27.95 1.17
CA LYS A 194 32.11 28.15 -0.15
C LYS A 194 31.24 27.97 -1.38
N GLU A 195 29.97 27.60 -1.26
CA GLU A 195 29.04 27.65 -2.40
C GLU A 195 27.78 28.41 -1.98
N GLU A 196 27.80 29.74 -2.21
CA GLU A 196 26.58 30.54 -2.39
C GLU A 196 25.84 30.07 -3.66
N SER A 197 25.31 28.86 -3.69
CA SER A 197 24.25 28.50 -4.61
C SER A 197 22.95 28.72 -3.86
N GLU A 198 22.15 29.67 -4.37
CA GLU A 198 20.77 29.98 -4.01
C GLU A 198 20.10 28.74 -3.43
N ALA A 199 19.46 28.89 -2.25
CA ALA A 199 18.59 27.85 -1.70
C ALA A 199 17.52 27.58 -2.77
N GLU A 200 17.82 26.66 -3.70
CA GLU A 200 16.82 26.25 -4.69
C GLU A 200 15.65 25.69 -3.91
N ASP A 201 14.52 26.39 -4.00
CA ASP A 201 13.25 25.91 -3.44
C ASP A 201 13.08 24.43 -3.81
N LEU A 202 13.09 23.58 -2.80
CA LEU A 202 12.99 22.14 -3.00
C LEU A 202 11.56 21.79 -3.40
N VAL A 203 11.29 21.84 -4.69
CA VAL A 203 9.96 21.63 -5.27
C VAL A 203 9.81 20.18 -5.74
N LEU A 204 8.79 19.51 -5.24
CA LEU A 204 8.36 18.18 -5.65
C LEU A 204 7.08 18.26 -6.47
N THR A 205 6.98 17.49 -7.56
CA THR A 205 5.71 17.32 -8.29
C THR A 205 4.93 16.15 -7.71
N GLY A 206 3.73 16.39 -7.20
CA GLY A 206 2.92 15.38 -6.52
C GLY A 206 1.52 15.85 -6.19
N SER A 207 0.92 15.29 -5.16
CA SER A 207 -0.31 15.78 -4.53
C SER A 207 0.03 16.41 -3.18
N ASP A 208 -0.25 17.69 -3.05
CA ASP A 208 -0.01 18.47 -1.83
C ASP A 208 -0.69 17.82 -0.62
N ILE A 209 -1.97 17.52 -0.72
CA ILE A 209 -2.76 16.85 0.32
C ILE A 209 -2.15 15.51 0.75
N LEU A 210 -1.69 14.70 -0.20
CA LEU A 210 -1.14 13.38 0.11
C LEU A 210 0.24 13.49 0.76
N ILE A 211 1.10 14.40 0.29
CA ILE A 211 2.42 14.62 0.90
C ILE A 211 2.28 15.21 2.30
N TYR A 212 1.35 16.18 2.51
CA TYR A 212 0.99 16.67 3.83
C TYR A 212 0.59 15.51 4.77
N ARG A 213 -0.34 14.66 4.34
CA ARG A 213 -0.80 13.49 5.14
C ARG A 213 0.32 12.50 5.45
N MET A 214 1.22 12.27 4.51
CA MET A 214 2.39 11.42 4.70
C MET A 214 3.30 11.99 5.81
N LEU A 215 3.67 13.27 5.70
CA LEU A 215 4.49 13.95 6.70
C LEU A 215 3.80 13.97 8.07
N TYR A 216 2.51 14.33 8.11
CA TYR A 216 1.71 14.36 9.34
C TYR A 216 1.74 13.01 10.05
N ASN A 217 1.48 11.90 9.34
CA ASN A 217 1.49 10.56 9.93
C ASN A 217 2.88 10.14 10.43
N LEU A 218 3.94 10.46 9.70
CA LEU A 218 5.32 10.15 10.13
C LEU A 218 5.69 10.92 11.40
N ILE A 219 5.43 12.24 11.42
CA ILE A 219 5.78 13.12 12.54
C ILE A 219 4.89 12.85 13.75
N GLU A 220 3.57 12.64 13.55
CA GLU A 220 2.64 12.26 14.63
C GLU A 220 3.09 10.97 15.31
N ASN A 221 3.51 9.96 14.54
CA ASN A 221 4.05 8.72 15.09
C ASN A 221 5.37 8.95 15.85
N ALA A 222 6.28 9.75 15.30
CA ALA A 222 7.55 10.10 15.93
C ALA A 222 7.36 10.82 17.29
N ILE A 223 6.32 11.66 17.43
CA ILE A 223 5.94 12.29 18.70
C ILE A 223 5.30 11.28 19.66
N LYS A 224 4.30 10.50 19.18
CA LYS A 224 3.53 9.57 20.02
C LYS A 224 4.37 8.46 20.64
N TYR A 225 5.36 7.97 19.93
CA TYR A 225 6.22 6.86 20.38
C TYR A 225 7.57 7.34 20.94
N ASN A 226 7.74 8.65 21.09
CA ASN A 226 8.89 9.25 21.75
C ASN A 226 8.83 9.08 23.28
N HIS A 227 9.93 9.39 23.92
CA HIS A 227 10.01 9.60 25.37
C HIS A 227 9.89 11.08 25.71
N THR A 228 9.59 11.39 26.96
CA THR A 228 9.61 12.77 27.48
C THR A 228 11.03 13.35 27.33
N ASP A 229 11.12 14.64 26.97
CA ASP A 229 12.37 15.34 26.66
C ASP A 229 13.12 14.78 25.43
N GLY A 230 12.39 14.04 24.55
CA GLY A 230 12.91 13.57 23.28
C GLY A 230 12.80 14.62 22.17
N SER A 231 13.27 14.26 20.98
CA SER A 231 13.18 15.15 19.82
C SER A 231 12.73 14.40 18.56
N VAL A 232 12.13 15.15 17.65
CA VAL A 232 11.80 14.72 16.28
C VAL A 232 12.47 15.67 15.31
N THR A 233 13.35 15.15 14.47
CA THR A 233 14.07 15.93 13.47
C THR A 233 13.53 15.60 12.09
N VAL A 234 13.10 16.64 11.34
CA VAL A 234 12.63 16.50 9.96
C VAL A 234 13.59 17.22 9.03
N SER A 235 13.97 16.59 7.93
CA SER A 235 14.81 17.19 6.91
C SER A 235 14.35 16.77 5.50
N ALA A 236 14.59 17.66 4.53
CA ALA A 236 14.41 17.40 3.12
C ALA A 236 15.69 17.77 2.37
N GLU A 237 16.20 16.87 1.55
CA GLU A 237 17.42 17.07 0.77
C GLU A 237 17.20 16.67 -0.68
N ARG A 238 17.81 17.44 -1.60
CA ARG A 238 17.89 17.05 -3.01
C ARG A 238 19.13 16.16 -3.22
N LYS A 239 18.90 14.93 -3.72
CA LYS A 239 19.99 14.05 -4.15
C LYS A 239 19.82 13.70 -5.62
N LYS A 240 20.53 14.42 -6.50
CA LYS A 240 20.43 14.31 -7.97
C LYS A 240 19.01 14.68 -8.45
N ASN A 241 18.24 13.69 -8.93
CA ASN A 241 16.87 13.86 -9.42
C ASN A 241 15.81 13.36 -8.42
N GLU A 242 16.21 13.12 -7.18
CA GLU A 242 15.32 12.65 -6.11
C GLU A 242 15.32 13.64 -4.94
N VAL A 243 14.19 13.69 -4.27
CA VAL A 243 14.06 14.25 -2.93
C VAL A 243 14.19 13.13 -1.93
N VAL A 244 14.97 13.36 -0.89
CA VAL A 244 15.08 12.51 0.28
C VAL A 244 14.50 13.25 1.47
N LEU A 245 13.32 12.80 1.92
CA LEU A 245 12.67 13.26 3.15
C LEU A 245 13.06 12.33 4.29
N THR A 246 13.47 12.89 5.41
CA THR A 246 13.88 12.12 6.60
C THR A 246 13.14 12.61 7.82
N VAL A 247 12.51 11.68 8.55
CA VAL A 247 11.92 11.92 9.88
C VAL A 247 12.63 11.00 10.85
N ALA A 248 13.38 11.60 11.79
CA ALA A 248 14.16 10.88 12.81
C ALA A 248 13.65 11.24 14.20
N ASP A 249 13.39 10.23 15.02
CA ASP A 249 12.99 10.39 16.41
C ASP A 249 14.07 9.85 17.37
N THR A 250 13.97 10.21 18.63
CA THR A 250 14.78 9.68 19.73
C THR A 250 14.03 8.66 20.59
N GLY A 251 12.92 8.13 20.10
CA GLY A 251 11.99 7.30 20.87
C GLY A 251 12.48 5.89 21.16
N ASN A 252 11.53 4.99 21.46
CA ASN A 252 11.85 3.64 21.96
C ASN A 252 12.37 2.67 20.89
N GLY A 253 12.50 3.10 19.64
CA GLY A 253 12.90 2.22 18.54
C GLY A 253 11.87 1.14 18.18
N ILE A 254 12.18 0.37 17.14
CA ILE A 254 11.38 -0.76 16.66
C ILE A 254 12.33 -1.92 16.40
N ASP A 255 12.00 -3.09 16.95
CA ASP A 255 12.76 -4.32 16.70
C ASP A 255 12.83 -4.62 15.21
N GLU A 256 13.98 -5.09 14.75
CA GLU A 256 14.24 -5.34 13.32
C GLU A 256 13.23 -6.29 12.68
N THR A 257 12.72 -7.26 13.44
CA THR A 257 11.72 -8.22 12.99
C THR A 257 10.39 -7.61 12.60
N PHE A 258 10.06 -6.42 13.11
CA PHE A 258 8.80 -5.73 12.85
C PHE A 258 8.90 -4.61 11.81
N ARG A 259 10.11 -4.21 11.37
CA ARG A 259 10.32 -3.05 10.50
C ARG A 259 9.59 -3.12 9.16
N GLU A 260 9.40 -4.32 8.60
CA GLU A 260 8.58 -4.50 7.40
C GLU A 260 7.08 -4.53 7.72
N GLN A 261 6.73 -5.12 8.86
CA GLN A 261 5.33 -5.35 9.25
C GLN A 261 4.63 -4.06 9.70
N ILE A 262 5.36 -3.07 10.22
CA ILE A 262 4.76 -1.78 10.66
C ILE A 262 4.02 -1.04 9.55
N PHE A 263 4.29 -1.36 8.30
CA PHE A 263 3.59 -0.83 7.14
C PHE A 263 2.35 -1.65 6.73
N GLU A 264 2.08 -2.77 7.40
CA GLU A 264 0.86 -3.54 7.15
C GLU A 264 -0.34 -2.87 7.82
N PRO A 265 -1.50 -2.78 7.13
CA PRO A 265 -2.70 -2.19 7.72
C PRO A 265 -3.10 -2.90 9.02
N PHE A 266 -3.42 -2.12 10.06
CA PHE A 266 -3.82 -2.58 11.39
C PHE A 266 -2.71 -3.30 12.19
N PHE A 267 -1.49 -3.35 11.68
CA PHE A 267 -0.37 -3.91 12.43
C PHE A 267 0.08 -2.97 13.55
N ARG A 268 0.42 -3.56 14.67
CA ARG A 268 0.88 -2.86 15.89
C ARG A 268 1.84 -3.73 16.65
N VAL A 269 3.01 -3.20 17.01
CA VAL A 269 4.04 -3.93 17.78
C VAL A 269 3.51 -4.27 19.18
N ASP A 270 2.81 -3.33 19.83
CA ASP A 270 2.15 -3.51 21.13
C ASP A 270 0.69 -3.06 21.03
N LYS A 271 -0.24 -4.02 21.13
CA LYS A 271 -1.68 -3.76 21.02
C LYS A 271 -2.25 -3.02 22.23
N SER A 272 -1.66 -3.16 23.43
CA SER A 272 -2.15 -2.54 24.64
C SER A 272 -1.76 -1.06 24.70
N ARG A 273 -0.47 -0.77 24.60
CA ARG A 273 0.07 0.60 24.63
C ARG A 273 -0.43 1.46 23.48
N SER A 274 -0.56 0.87 22.29
CA SER A 274 -1.05 1.62 21.15
C SER A 274 -2.56 1.93 21.22
N ARG A 275 -3.38 1.17 22.00
CA ARG A 275 -4.78 1.52 22.26
C ARG A 275 -4.91 2.77 23.12
N GLU A 276 -4.09 2.89 24.14
CA GLU A 276 -4.02 4.08 25.01
C GLU A 276 -3.61 5.33 24.21
N LEU A 277 -2.72 5.18 23.22
CA LEU A 277 -2.28 6.25 22.32
C LEU A 277 -3.24 6.53 21.15
N GLY A 278 -4.40 5.86 21.10
CA GLY A 278 -5.45 6.09 20.09
C GLY A 278 -5.09 5.64 18.66
N GLY A 279 -3.97 4.91 18.49
CA GLY A 279 -3.52 4.46 17.17
C GLY A 279 -4.33 3.27 16.64
N VAL A 280 -4.76 3.28 15.38
CA VAL A 280 -5.48 2.19 14.70
C VAL A 280 -4.54 1.28 13.90
N GLY A 281 -3.31 1.70 13.65
CA GLY A 281 -2.34 0.96 12.84
C GLY A 281 -2.56 1.15 11.32
N LEU A 282 -3.16 2.26 10.91
CA LEU A 282 -3.37 2.59 9.49
C LEU A 282 -2.42 3.67 8.98
N GLY A 283 -1.85 4.50 9.85
CA GLY A 283 -1.06 5.66 9.45
C GLY A 283 0.17 5.30 8.61
N LEU A 284 1.00 4.34 9.06
CA LEU A 284 2.19 3.91 8.30
C LEU A 284 1.83 3.11 7.03
N ALA A 285 0.73 2.37 7.03
CA ALA A 285 0.22 1.74 5.82
C ALA A 285 -0.16 2.79 4.77
N MET A 286 -0.85 3.86 5.17
CA MET A 286 -1.16 5.01 4.32
C MET A 286 0.12 5.69 3.80
N VAL A 287 1.11 5.92 4.65
CA VAL A 287 2.42 6.48 4.25
C VAL A 287 3.04 5.65 3.14
N ARG A 288 3.13 4.32 3.30
CA ARG A 288 3.67 3.42 2.28
C ARG A 288 2.90 3.51 0.96
N ASP A 289 1.58 3.55 1.04
CA ASP A 289 0.72 3.63 -0.15
C ASP A 289 0.89 4.99 -0.86
N ILE A 290 0.93 6.11 -0.13
CA ILE A 290 1.21 7.45 -0.69
C ILE A 290 2.57 7.47 -1.39
N VAL A 291 3.62 6.97 -0.75
CA VAL A 291 4.97 6.91 -1.33
C VAL A 291 4.99 6.07 -2.61
N ARG A 292 4.33 4.91 -2.60
CA ARG A 292 4.21 4.02 -3.77
C ARG A 292 3.46 4.68 -4.92
N GLU A 293 2.38 5.40 -4.63
CA GLU A 293 1.59 6.12 -5.64
C GLU A 293 2.35 7.30 -6.26
N HIS A 294 3.33 7.86 -5.56
CA HIS A 294 4.28 8.85 -6.10
C HIS A 294 5.53 8.21 -6.74
N GLY A 295 5.55 6.87 -6.87
CA GLY A 295 6.69 6.13 -7.47
C GLY A 295 7.94 6.12 -6.62
N GLY A 296 7.82 6.46 -5.33
CA GLY A 296 8.91 6.52 -4.36
C GLY A 296 9.18 5.20 -3.62
N LYS A 297 10.11 5.30 -2.68
CA LYS A 297 10.46 4.23 -1.73
C LYS A 297 10.51 4.80 -0.32
N ILE A 298 10.13 3.98 0.66
CA ILE A 298 10.29 4.27 2.08
C ILE A 298 11.12 3.17 2.72
N GLU A 299 12.09 3.59 3.54
CA GLU A 299 12.94 2.71 4.34
C GLU A 299 12.87 3.16 5.81
N VAL A 300 13.08 2.21 6.74
CA VAL A 300 13.09 2.47 8.18
C VAL A 300 14.26 1.76 8.84
N TYR A 301 15.00 2.47 9.65
CA TYR A 301 16.15 1.94 10.37
C TYR A 301 16.32 2.59 11.75
N GLY A 302 16.99 1.88 12.66
CA GLY A 302 17.35 2.44 13.95
C GLY A 302 18.47 3.47 13.80
N ASN A 303 18.44 4.51 14.61
CA ASN A 303 19.48 5.54 14.66
C ASN A 303 20.39 5.41 15.89
N GLU A 304 21.47 6.19 15.92
CA GLU A 304 22.46 6.15 17.01
C GLU A 304 21.90 6.62 18.36
N GLN A 305 20.78 7.35 18.36
CA GLN A 305 20.12 7.87 19.56
C GLN A 305 19.13 6.86 20.17
N GLY A 306 19.00 5.67 19.57
CA GLY A 306 18.10 4.59 20.02
C GLY A 306 16.69 4.64 19.44
N GLY A 307 16.33 5.72 18.75
CA GLY A 307 15.04 5.87 18.06
C GLY A 307 15.05 5.34 16.63
N MET A 308 14.10 5.79 15.83
CA MET A 308 13.94 5.39 14.45
C MET A 308 14.19 6.53 13.48
N THR A 309 14.58 6.16 12.26
CA THR A 309 14.66 7.06 11.14
C THR A 309 13.83 6.48 9.99
N PHE A 310 12.85 7.25 9.53
CA PHE A 310 12.08 6.98 8.31
C PHE A 310 12.66 7.83 7.19
N GLU A 311 13.08 7.19 6.12
CA GLU A 311 13.63 7.83 4.93
C GLU A 311 12.73 7.56 3.73
N VAL A 312 12.20 8.63 3.14
CA VAL A 312 11.35 8.58 1.95
C VAL A 312 12.10 9.19 0.79
N ARG A 313 12.19 8.45 -0.32
CA ARG A 313 12.81 8.90 -1.58
C ARG A 313 11.76 9.00 -2.67
N MET A 314 11.67 10.14 -3.32
CA MET A 314 10.73 10.40 -4.43
C MET A 314 11.43 11.17 -5.56
N SER A 315 11.02 10.92 -6.81
CA SER A 315 11.52 11.67 -7.96
C SER A 315 10.96 13.10 -7.96
N ILE A 316 11.81 14.09 -8.20
CA ILE A 316 11.43 15.51 -8.26
C ILE A 316 10.38 15.77 -9.37
N GLU A 317 10.52 15.11 -10.53
CA GLU A 317 9.65 15.32 -11.69
C GLU A 317 8.31 14.54 -11.61
N GLY A 318 8.08 13.82 -10.53
CA GLY A 318 6.90 12.97 -10.40
C GLY A 318 6.92 11.84 -11.44
N ASN A 319 7.07 10.60 -11.01
CA ASN A 319 6.92 9.46 -11.92
C ASN A 319 5.40 9.23 -12.10
N ILE A 320 4.77 10.09 -12.91
CA ILE A 320 3.38 9.91 -13.32
C ILE A 320 3.35 8.60 -14.10
N LYS A 321 3.06 7.50 -13.43
CA LYS A 321 2.56 6.32 -14.11
C LYS A 321 1.28 6.77 -14.79
N SER A 322 1.39 7.20 -16.06
CA SER A 322 0.24 7.37 -16.92
C SER A 322 -0.57 6.09 -16.81
N GLY A 323 -1.75 6.19 -16.19
CA GLY A 323 -2.71 5.11 -16.16
C GLY A 323 -2.97 4.70 -17.60
N LEU A 324 -2.38 3.61 -18.01
CA LEU A 324 -2.81 2.86 -19.17
C LEU A 324 -4.05 2.09 -18.72
N PHE A 325 -5.17 2.52 -19.29
CA PHE A 325 -6.47 1.88 -19.29
C PHE A 325 -6.40 0.38 -19.58
#